data_172f7ad114b00e91fd04644c8d86e2fa
#
_entry.id   172f7ad114b00e91fd04644c8d86e2fa
#
_cell.length_a   1.000
_cell.length_b   1.000
_cell.length_c   1.000
_cell.angle_alpha   90.00
_cell.angle_beta   90.00
_cell.angle_gamma   90.00
#
_symmetry.space_group_name_H-M   'P 1'
#
loop_
_entity.id
_entity.type
_entity.pdbx_description
1 polymer ?
#
loop_
_entity_poly.entity_id
_entity_poly.type
_entity_poly.pdbx_seq_one_letter_code
_entity_poly.pdbx_strand_id
1 'polypeptide(L)'
;SAGAQEAHEAIRPTNMMVKSAGGDAAEKKLYELIWKRTLASQMADAQIDRTVAHLSNSAAEFIARGEMIAFEGFLKVYREGVDEEEDEAGMLPPLKQGDAVELRSAMATQRFTRPPGRFTEATLVKSLEEEGIGRPSTYAPTISTIQKRGYVAKGVREGEVRHVAFAEWTGGSQWNWAQREEKFGSDKGRLVPTDIGNLVTDYLVAHFGGVMDYSFTAKMEAQFDEVAEGRAEWQTILGDFYSKFHPLVTQSEESERVRSIRVLGTHPESGRQVSARLARFGPVVMLGGGDGDEADAKFVGIPEPFTLDKITLPDALELLRLPRVVGTYEGKPLRANFGRFGPYVQWDKTFASITAPMTPLSVTEAEAIELVQAKIASAAAAVIKTFSTPQGEVDLLKGRFGPYLKWGKENVKIPRGTEPESLTADDVLDLISKHQPSTGAKGRGKSAAKSAGKTAGKTKGRAASTRSKK
;
A
#
# COMPACT_ATOMS: atom_id res chain seq x y z
N SER A 1 -24.78 -17.03 -15.92
CA SER A 1 -25.17 -16.09 -14.86
C SER A 1 -25.46 -14.73 -15.49
N ALA A 2 -26.45 -14.01 -14.97
CA ALA A 2 -26.71 -12.63 -15.40
C ALA A 2 -25.44 -11.79 -15.23
N GLY A 3 -24.97 -11.15 -16.31
CA GLY A 3 -23.74 -10.36 -16.32
C GLY A 3 -22.47 -11.12 -16.74
N ALA A 4 -22.56 -12.37 -17.15
CA ALA A 4 -21.42 -13.08 -17.73
C ALA A 4 -21.03 -12.46 -19.08
N GLN A 5 -19.72 -12.26 -19.30
CA GLN A 5 -19.19 -11.83 -20.60
C GLN A 5 -19.10 -13.04 -21.52
N GLU A 6 -20.05 -13.18 -22.43
CA GLU A 6 -20.21 -14.38 -23.28
C GLU A 6 -19.04 -14.67 -24.21
N ALA A 7 -18.26 -13.65 -24.57
CA ALA A 7 -17.14 -13.81 -25.51
C ALA A 7 -15.84 -14.36 -24.90
N HIS A 8 -15.80 -14.67 -23.60
CA HIS A 8 -14.58 -15.06 -22.91
C HIS A 8 -14.70 -16.45 -22.32
N GLU A 9 -13.67 -17.27 -22.53
CA GLU A 9 -13.52 -18.55 -21.81
C GLU A 9 -13.01 -18.32 -20.38
N ALA A 10 -13.48 -19.17 -19.45
CA ALA A 10 -12.93 -19.24 -18.11
C ALA A 10 -11.46 -19.66 -18.14
N ILE A 11 -10.66 -19.12 -17.22
CA ILE A 11 -9.27 -19.58 -17.02
C ILE A 11 -9.31 -21.00 -16.45
N ARG A 12 -8.76 -21.96 -17.15
CA ARG A 12 -8.71 -23.37 -16.79
C ARG A 12 -7.40 -24.02 -17.21
N PRO A 13 -6.96 -25.10 -16.55
CA PRO A 13 -5.83 -25.89 -17.03
C PRO A 13 -6.08 -26.43 -18.43
N THR A 14 -5.07 -26.40 -19.29
CA THR A 14 -5.14 -27.03 -20.62
C THR A 14 -5.17 -28.55 -20.52
N ASN A 15 -4.63 -29.11 -19.43
CA ASN A 15 -4.65 -30.56 -19.16
C ASN A 15 -4.97 -30.80 -17.69
N MET A 16 -6.17 -31.29 -17.38
CA MET A 16 -6.65 -31.60 -16.03
C MET A 16 -5.89 -32.72 -15.31
N MET A 17 -5.13 -33.56 -16.06
CA MET A 17 -4.30 -34.60 -15.44
C MET A 17 -3.03 -34.06 -14.79
N VAL A 18 -2.63 -32.83 -15.15
CA VAL A 18 -1.48 -32.13 -14.55
C VAL A 18 -1.96 -31.37 -13.34
N LYS A 19 -1.65 -31.87 -12.14
CA LYS A 19 -2.11 -31.25 -10.87
C LYS A 19 -1.25 -30.08 -10.40
N SER A 20 -0.02 -29.96 -10.88
CA SER A 20 0.91 -28.88 -10.51
C SER A 20 1.78 -28.51 -11.69
N ALA A 21 1.87 -27.21 -11.99
CA ALA A 21 2.73 -26.65 -13.04
C ALA A 21 3.23 -25.26 -12.58
N GLY A 22 4.35 -24.81 -13.18
CA GLY A 22 4.96 -23.50 -12.88
C GLY A 22 6.45 -23.62 -12.61
N GLY A 23 7.20 -22.56 -12.88
CA GLY A 23 8.64 -22.45 -12.69
C GLY A 23 9.03 -22.14 -11.24
N ASP A 24 8.22 -21.38 -10.53
CA ASP A 24 8.46 -20.99 -9.15
C ASP A 24 7.32 -21.37 -8.20
N ALA A 25 7.46 -21.04 -6.90
CA ALA A 25 6.48 -21.39 -5.88
C ALA A 25 5.16 -20.60 -6.01
N ALA A 26 5.20 -19.38 -6.52
CA ALA A 26 4.02 -18.55 -6.70
C ALA A 26 3.19 -19.02 -7.88
N GLU A 27 3.84 -19.34 -9.00
CA GLU A 27 3.20 -19.93 -10.19
C GLU A 27 2.54 -21.27 -9.86
N LYS A 28 3.22 -22.13 -9.08
CA LYS A 28 2.67 -23.41 -8.65
C LYS A 28 1.42 -23.26 -7.79
N LYS A 29 1.41 -22.33 -6.84
CA LYS A 29 0.24 -22.03 -6.02
C LYS A 29 -0.92 -21.49 -6.85
N LEU A 30 -0.63 -20.58 -7.79
CA LEU A 30 -1.66 -20.04 -8.68
C LEU A 30 -2.25 -21.13 -9.58
N TYR A 31 -1.41 -21.99 -10.17
CA TYR A 31 -1.87 -23.11 -10.98
C TYR A 31 -2.73 -24.08 -10.16
N GLU A 32 -2.31 -24.42 -8.95
CA GLU A 32 -3.06 -25.29 -8.05
C GLU A 32 -4.45 -24.70 -7.70
N LEU A 33 -4.51 -23.39 -7.46
CA LEU A 33 -5.77 -22.69 -7.23
C LEU A 33 -6.70 -22.79 -8.44
N ILE A 34 -6.20 -22.50 -9.64
CA ILE A 34 -6.94 -22.60 -10.90
C ILE A 34 -7.43 -24.05 -11.12
N TRP A 35 -6.55 -25.05 -10.90
CA TRP A 35 -6.88 -26.45 -11.04
C TRP A 35 -7.99 -26.87 -10.09
N LYS A 36 -7.85 -26.54 -8.79
CA LYS A 36 -8.85 -26.85 -7.76
C LYS A 36 -10.20 -26.17 -8.06
N ARG A 37 -10.17 -24.89 -8.44
CA ARG A 37 -11.39 -24.14 -8.77
C ARG A 37 -12.10 -24.72 -9.99
N THR A 38 -11.35 -25.07 -11.04
CA THR A 38 -11.90 -25.72 -12.23
C THR A 38 -12.53 -27.07 -11.90
N LEU A 39 -11.83 -27.90 -11.12
CA LEU A 39 -12.35 -29.20 -10.74
C LEU A 39 -13.62 -29.05 -9.87
N ALA A 40 -13.58 -28.19 -8.86
CA ALA A 40 -14.69 -27.91 -7.97
C ALA A 40 -15.94 -27.44 -8.71
N SER A 41 -15.79 -26.61 -9.75
CA SER A 41 -16.94 -26.13 -10.56
C SER A 41 -17.65 -27.23 -11.35
N GLN A 42 -17.05 -28.41 -11.49
CA GLN A 42 -17.62 -29.57 -12.17
C GLN A 42 -18.06 -30.70 -11.19
N MET A 43 -17.89 -30.46 -9.88
CA MET A 43 -18.30 -31.40 -8.85
C MET A 43 -19.73 -31.13 -8.36
N ALA A 44 -20.32 -32.10 -7.72
CA ALA A 44 -21.64 -31.94 -7.08
C ALA A 44 -21.57 -30.94 -5.93
N ASP A 45 -22.68 -30.27 -5.67
CA ASP A 45 -22.84 -29.34 -4.55
C ASP A 45 -22.59 -30.04 -3.20
N ALA A 46 -22.03 -29.31 -2.26
CA ALA A 46 -21.94 -29.76 -0.88
C ALA A 46 -23.32 -29.70 -0.21
N GLN A 47 -23.59 -30.71 0.64
CA GLN A 47 -24.79 -30.72 1.49
C GLN A 47 -24.37 -30.45 2.93
N ILE A 48 -24.88 -29.36 3.48
CA ILE A 48 -24.56 -28.92 4.84
C ILE A 48 -25.86 -28.83 5.62
N ASP A 49 -25.95 -29.62 6.67
CA ASP A 49 -27.05 -29.58 7.62
C ASP A 49 -26.77 -28.48 8.64
N ARG A 50 -27.62 -27.47 8.67
CA ARG A 50 -27.54 -26.38 9.64
C ARG A 50 -28.55 -26.60 10.74
N THR A 51 -28.05 -26.73 11.97
CA THR A 51 -28.88 -26.89 13.17
C THR A 51 -28.85 -25.62 14.00
N VAL A 52 -30.02 -25.10 14.34
CA VAL A 52 -30.18 -24.01 15.31
C VAL A 52 -30.98 -24.59 16.48
N ALA A 53 -30.33 -24.71 17.63
CA ALA A 53 -30.94 -25.17 18.85
C ALA A 53 -31.27 -23.97 19.76
N HIS A 54 -32.52 -23.81 20.12
CA HIS A 54 -33.01 -22.88 21.14
C HIS A 54 -33.07 -23.61 22.48
N LEU A 55 -32.20 -23.20 23.38
CA LEU A 55 -32.10 -23.79 24.74
C LEU A 55 -32.68 -22.78 25.72
N SER A 56 -33.76 -23.12 26.40
CA SER A 56 -34.45 -22.20 27.29
C SER A 56 -34.65 -22.78 28.66
N ASN A 57 -34.59 -21.93 29.66
CA ASN A 57 -35.09 -22.18 30.98
C ASN A 57 -36.04 -21.03 31.40
N SER A 58 -36.55 -21.03 32.62
CA SER A 58 -37.48 -20.01 33.10
C SER A 58 -36.90 -18.56 33.14
N ALA A 59 -35.57 -18.39 33.01
CA ALA A 59 -34.89 -17.11 33.23
C ALA A 59 -34.09 -16.63 31.99
N ALA A 60 -33.66 -17.52 31.10
CA ALA A 60 -32.81 -17.15 29.97
C ALA A 60 -33.00 -18.08 28.77
N GLU A 61 -32.74 -17.57 27.59
CA GLU A 61 -32.67 -18.29 26.32
C GLU A 61 -31.27 -18.23 25.73
N PHE A 62 -30.77 -19.35 25.25
CA PHE A 62 -29.52 -19.49 24.55
C PHE A 62 -29.76 -20.06 23.16
N ILE A 63 -28.98 -19.61 22.20
CA ILE A 63 -29.04 -20.11 20.83
C ILE A 63 -27.70 -20.77 20.51
N ALA A 64 -27.73 -22.06 20.20
CA ALA A 64 -26.58 -22.78 19.67
C ALA A 64 -26.75 -22.98 18.17
N ARG A 65 -25.73 -22.66 17.40
CA ARG A 65 -25.68 -22.89 15.95
C ARG A 65 -24.57 -23.86 15.63
N GLY A 66 -24.87 -24.85 14.80
CA GLY A 66 -23.89 -25.81 14.34
C GLY A 66 -24.11 -26.18 12.87
N GLU A 67 -23.05 -26.55 12.21
CA GLU A 67 -23.09 -27.06 10.85
C GLU A 67 -22.46 -28.45 10.82
N MET A 68 -23.09 -29.35 10.07
CA MET A 68 -22.55 -30.68 9.81
C MET A 68 -22.51 -30.89 8.29
N ILE A 69 -21.34 -31.21 7.75
CA ILE A 69 -21.20 -31.55 6.33
C ILE A 69 -21.72 -32.97 6.13
N ALA A 70 -22.94 -33.10 5.61
CA ALA A 70 -23.56 -34.39 5.29
C ALA A 70 -22.92 -35.00 4.02
N PHE A 71 -22.56 -34.16 3.07
CA PHE A 71 -21.85 -34.57 1.85
C PHE A 71 -20.88 -33.45 1.43
N GLU A 72 -19.61 -33.78 1.33
CA GLU A 72 -18.56 -32.76 1.05
C GLU A 72 -18.68 -32.13 -0.34
N GLY A 73 -19.12 -32.87 -1.34
CA GLY A 73 -19.19 -32.37 -2.71
C GLY A 73 -17.89 -31.67 -3.15
N PHE A 74 -18.00 -30.47 -3.69
CA PHE A 74 -16.85 -29.68 -4.14
C PHE A 74 -15.93 -29.23 -2.98
N LEU A 75 -16.42 -29.15 -1.74
CA LEU A 75 -15.61 -28.75 -0.58
C LEU A 75 -14.46 -29.70 -0.30
N LYS A 76 -14.53 -30.94 -0.83
CA LYS A 76 -13.43 -31.90 -0.76
C LYS A 76 -12.15 -31.42 -1.46
N VAL A 77 -12.29 -30.57 -2.47
CA VAL A 77 -11.18 -30.09 -3.30
C VAL A 77 -10.89 -28.63 -3.06
N TYR A 78 -11.93 -27.83 -2.86
CA TYR A 78 -11.81 -26.38 -2.79
C TYR A 78 -12.66 -25.83 -1.62
N ARG A 79 -11.99 -25.12 -0.73
CA ARG A 79 -12.63 -24.27 0.29
C ARG A 79 -12.14 -22.85 0.08
N GLU A 80 -13.05 -21.91 -0.01
CA GLU A 80 -12.72 -20.49 -0.08
C GLU A 80 -12.21 -20.02 1.27
N GLY A 81 -11.08 -19.30 1.25
CA GLY A 81 -10.58 -18.67 2.47
C GLY A 81 -11.46 -17.46 2.82
N VAL A 82 -11.89 -17.37 4.06
CA VAL A 82 -12.60 -16.19 4.59
C VAL A 82 -11.58 -15.24 5.21
N ASP A 83 -11.61 -13.96 4.82
CA ASP A 83 -10.73 -12.91 5.36
C ASP A 83 -11.20 -12.38 6.73
N GLU A 84 -12.40 -12.74 7.16
CA GLU A 84 -13.00 -12.37 8.45
C GLU A 84 -13.09 -13.61 9.35
N GLU A 85 -12.78 -13.42 10.63
CA GLU A 85 -13.09 -14.40 11.68
C GLU A 85 -14.62 -14.46 11.83
N GLU A 86 -15.29 -15.21 10.96
CA GLU A 86 -16.63 -15.67 11.26
C GLU A 86 -16.52 -16.66 12.43
N ASP A 87 -17.39 -16.50 13.43
CA ASP A 87 -17.50 -17.48 14.50
C ASP A 87 -17.78 -18.84 13.84
N GLU A 88 -16.75 -19.70 13.76
CA GLU A 88 -16.90 -21.04 13.18
C GLU A 88 -18.05 -21.74 13.93
N ALA A 89 -19.13 -21.99 13.20
CA ALA A 89 -20.24 -22.73 13.73
C ALA A 89 -19.71 -24.11 14.15
N GLY A 90 -19.68 -24.38 15.46
CA GLY A 90 -19.19 -25.65 15.99
C GLY A 90 -20.07 -26.80 15.52
N MET A 91 -19.54 -28.02 15.58
CA MET A 91 -20.34 -29.21 15.34
C MET A 91 -21.25 -29.45 16.55
N LEU A 92 -22.59 -29.39 16.35
CA LEU A 92 -23.55 -29.75 17.39
C LEU A 92 -23.80 -31.25 17.37
N PRO A 93 -23.97 -31.89 18.56
CA PRO A 93 -24.44 -33.26 18.63
C PRO A 93 -25.90 -33.34 18.14
N PRO A 94 -26.39 -34.51 17.75
CA PRO A 94 -27.78 -34.67 17.38
C PRO A 94 -28.69 -34.37 18.60
N LEU A 95 -29.50 -33.32 18.48
CA LEU A 95 -30.45 -32.84 19.50
C LEU A 95 -31.88 -33.08 19.04
N LYS A 96 -32.75 -33.37 19.96
CA LYS A 96 -34.18 -33.49 19.73
C LYS A 96 -34.94 -32.47 20.59
N GLN A 97 -36.08 -32.04 20.09
CA GLN A 97 -36.97 -31.16 20.86
C GLN A 97 -37.39 -31.84 22.17
N GLY A 98 -37.17 -31.16 23.28
CA GLY A 98 -37.46 -31.66 24.62
C GLY A 98 -36.27 -32.34 25.30
N ASP A 99 -35.14 -32.47 24.66
CA ASP A 99 -33.92 -32.96 25.31
C ASP A 99 -33.50 -32.01 26.43
N ALA A 100 -33.15 -32.58 27.59
CA ALA A 100 -32.61 -31.81 28.69
C ALA A 100 -31.09 -31.68 28.54
N VAL A 101 -30.57 -30.44 28.61
CA VAL A 101 -29.13 -30.15 28.57
C VAL A 101 -28.68 -29.56 29.89
N GLU A 102 -27.48 -29.93 30.31
CA GLU A 102 -26.84 -29.45 31.53
C GLU A 102 -25.87 -28.31 31.21
N LEU A 103 -26.04 -27.16 31.87
CA LEU A 103 -25.06 -26.04 31.77
C LEU A 103 -23.84 -26.38 32.63
N ARG A 104 -22.69 -26.65 32.01
CA ARG A 104 -21.43 -26.96 32.69
C ARG A 104 -20.52 -25.75 32.88
N SER A 105 -20.56 -24.85 31.91
CA SER A 105 -19.81 -23.59 31.97
C SER A 105 -20.51 -22.50 31.20
N ALA A 106 -20.31 -21.26 31.60
CA ALA A 106 -20.77 -20.10 30.89
C ALA A 106 -19.67 -19.02 30.91
N MET A 107 -19.53 -18.33 29.82
CA MET A 107 -18.56 -17.22 29.69
C MET A 107 -19.27 -15.98 29.17
N ALA A 108 -19.15 -14.89 29.91
CA ALA A 108 -19.57 -13.56 29.49
C ALA A 108 -18.33 -12.75 29.11
N THR A 109 -18.26 -12.24 27.88
CA THR A 109 -17.11 -11.48 27.40
C THR A 109 -17.56 -10.11 26.95
N GLN A 110 -16.85 -9.06 27.42
CA GLN A 110 -17.04 -7.71 26.92
C GLN A 110 -16.69 -7.67 25.42
N ARG A 111 -17.60 -7.13 24.61
CA ARG A 111 -17.43 -6.94 23.19
C ARG A 111 -17.59 -5.45 22.84
N PHE A 112 -16.97 -5.05 21.77
CA PHE A 112 -17.07 -3.71 21.23
C PHE A 112 -17.53 -3.80 19.78
N THR A 113 -18.37 -2.87 19.35
CA THR A 113 -18.70 -2.71 17.94
C THR A 113 -17.46 -2.38 17.15
N ARG A 114 -17.32 -2.95 15.97
CA ARG A 114 -16.19 -2.71 15.07
C ARG A 114 -16.70 -2.02 13.81
N PRO A 115 -15.98 -1.01 13.29
CA PRO A 115 -16.28 -0.51 11.95
C PRO A 115 -16.02 -1.62 10.91
N PRO A 116 -16.59 -1.49 9.70
CA PRO A 116 -16.23 -2.36 8.59
C PRO A 116 -14.72 -2.40 8.40
N GLY A 117 -14.17 -3.58 8.12
CA GLY A 117 -12.74 -3.74 7.87
C GLY A 117 -12.28 -2.97 6.64
N ARG A 118 -11.03 -2.53 6.63
CA ARG A 118 -10.40 -1.98 5.41
C ARG A 118 -10.32 -3.07 4.35
N PHE A 119 -10.42 -2.68 3.08
CA PHE A 119 -10.34 -3.61 1.96
C PHE A 119 -8.96 -4.28 1.87
N THR A 120 -8.96 -5.57 1.57
CA THR A 120 -7.85 -6.25 0.90
C THR A 120 -7.99 -6.04 -0.62
N GLU A 121 -6.99 -6.42 -1.41
CA GLU A 121 -7.15 -6.38 -2.87
C GLU A 121 -8.31 -7.29 -3.33
N ALA A 122 -8.48 -8.46 -2.68
CA ALA A 122 -9.54 -9.41 -3.00
C ALA A 122 -10.94 -8.87 -2.64
N THR A 123 -11.11 -8.33 -1.42
CA THR A 123 -12.41 -7.77 -1.00
C THR A 123 -12.76 -6.50 -1.76
N LEU A 124 -11.76 -5.72 -2.23
CA LEU A 124 -12.01 -4.60 -3.13
C LEU A 124 -12.50 -5.06 -4.50
N VAL A 125 -11.92 -6.13 -5.07
CA VAL A 125 -12.41 -6.72 -6.33
C VAL A 125 -13.86 -7.17 -6.17
N LYS A 126 -14.17 -7.89 -5.08
CA LYS A 126 -15.52 -8.33 -4.79
C LYS A 126 -16.50 -7.14 -4.71
N SER A 127 -16.15 -6.08 -4.01
CA SER A 127 -16.99 -4.88 -3.89
C SER A 127 -17.18 -4.17 -5.24
N LEU A 128 -16.13 -4.08 -6.07
CA LEU A 128 -16.23 -3.52 -7.43
C LEU A 128 -17.16 -4.35 -8.31
N GLU A 129 -17.13 -5.68 -8.19
CA GLU A 129 -18.01 -6.59 -8.91
C GLU A 129 -19.47 -6.43 -8.46
N GLU A 130 -19.73 -6.39 -7.15
CA GLU A 130 -21.05 -6.21 -6.56
C GLU A 130 -21.68 -4.88 -6.97
N GLU A 131 -20.90 -3.81 -7.04
CA GLU A 131 -21.34 -2.48 -7.47
C GLU A 131 -21.37 -2.30 -9.00
N GLY A 132 -20.95 -3.29 -9.78
CA GLY A 132 -20.85 -3.21 -11.25
C GLY A 132 -19.82 -2.21 -11.75
N ILE A 133 -18.79 -1.93 -10.94
CA ILE A 133 -17.73 -0.98 -11.26
C ILE A 133 -16.59 -1.71 -11.97
N GLY A 134 -16.49 -1.54 -13.28
CA GLY A 134 -15.47 -2.17 -14.12
C GLY A 134 -15.85 -3.56 -14.61
N ARG A 135 -14.87 -4.28 -15.09
CA ARG A 135 -14.96 -5.64 -15.65
C ARG A 135 -13.76 -6.47 -15.17
N PRO A 136 -13.79 -7.80 -15.27
CA PRO A 136 -12.66 -8.66 -14.86
C PRO A 136 -11.30 -8.23 -15.41
N SER A 137 -11.25 -7.72 -16.65
CA SER A 137 -10.04 -7.21 -17.30
C SER A 137 -9.51 -5.90 -16.69
N THR A 138 -10.33 -5.14 -15.96
CA THR A 138 -9.98 -3.81 -15.45
C THR A 138 -9.74 -3.77 -13.93
N TYR A 139 -10.18 -4.76 -13.16
CA TYR A 139 -10.03 -4.74 -11.70
C TYR A 139 -8.55 -4.65 -11.25
N ALA A 140 -7.71 -5.57 -11.69
CA ALA A 140 -6.29 -5.59 -11.31
C ALA A 140 -5.52 -4.34 -11.81
N PRO A 141 -5.68 -3.87 -13.07
CA PRO A 141 -5.11 -2.60 -13.52
C PRO A 141 -5.54 -1.40 -12.71
N THR A 142 -6.81 -1.32 -12.30
CA THR A 142 -7.34 -0.21 -11.49
C THR A 142 -6.68 -0.21 -10.12
N ILE A 143 -6.64 -1.35 -9.41
CA ILE A 143 -6.02 -1.48 -8.10
C ILE A 143 -4.51 -1.14 -8.17
N SER A 144 -3.81 -1.65 -9.19
CA SER A 144 -2.40 -1.30 -9.42
C SER A 144 -2.20 0.19 -9.68
N THR A 145 -3.12 0.84 -10.39
CA THR A 145 -3.04 2.26 -10.74
C THR A 145 -3.22 3.15 -9.51
N ILE A 146 -4.22 2.89 -8.66
CA ILE A 146 -4.44 3.70 -7.45
C ILE A 146 -3.30 3.58 -6.46
N GLN A 147 -2.68 2.38 -6.32
CA GLN A 147 -1.48 2.19 -5.52
C GLN A 147 -0.25 2.89 -6.14
N LYS A 148 -0.04 2.73 -7.44
CA LYS A 148 1.09 3.37 -8.17
C LYS A 148 1.03 4.89 -8.15
N ARG A 149 -0.18 5.47 -8.16
CA ARG A 149 -0.40 6.91 -8.01
C ARG A 149 -0.30 7.37 -6.56
N GLY A 150 -0.20 6.45 -5.61
CA GLY A 150 -0.12 6.75 -4.19
C GLY A 150 -1.44 7.24 -3.59
N TYR A 151 -2.59 6.93 -4.20
CA TYR A 151 -3.90 7.27 -3.63
C TYR A 151 -4.27 6.33 -2.49
N VAL A 152 -3.82 5.09 -2.57
CA VAL A 152 -3.89 4.10 -1.49
C VAL A 152 -2.53 3.45 -1.29
N ALA A 153 -2.26 3.01 -0.06
CA ALA A 153 -1.07 2.26 0.33
C ALA A 153 -1.47 1.04 1.15
N LYS A 154 -0.58 0.06 1.27
CA LYS A 154 -0.79 -1.05 2.21
C LYS A 154 -0.52 -0.57 3.62
N GLY A 155 -1.48 -0.77 4.51
CA GLY A 155 -1.37 -0.45 5.91
C GLY A 155 -0.26 -1.23 6.59
N VAL A 156 0.38 -0.60 7.54
CA VAL A 156 1.52 -1.16 8.30
C VAL A 156 1.25 -1.22 9.81
N ARG A 157 0.12 -0.65 10.27
CA ARG A 157 -0.21 -0.59 11.67
C ARG A 157 -0.59 -1.97 12.20
N GLU A 158 0.13 -2.42 13.22
CA GLU A 158 -0.05 -3.72 13.88
C GLU A 158 -1.32 -3.81 14.75
N GLY A 159 -1.97 -2.68 15.02
CA GLY A 159 -3.06 -2.56 15.99
C GLY A 159 -2.58 -2.23 17.38
N GLU A 160 -3.53 -1.90 18.23
CA GLU A 160 -3.34 -1.53 19.64
C GLU A 160 -3.86 -2.66 20.54
N VAL A 161 -3.30 -2.78 21.73
CA VAL A 161 -3.76 -3.74 22.74
C VAL A 161 -4.73 -3.03 23.69
N ARG A 162 -5.87 -3.66 23.93
CA ARG A 162 -6.81 -3.24 24.98
C ARG A 162 -7.13 -4.40 25.91
N HIS A 163 -7.47 -4.08 27.13
CA HIS A 163 -7.95 -5.07 28.08
C HIS A 163 -9.48 -5.16 27.98
N VAL A 164 -9.97 -6.39 27.83
CA VAL A 164 -11.40 -6.70 27.80
C VAL A 164 -11.74 -7.54 29.02
N ALA A 165 -12.82 -7.15 29.69
CA ALA A 165 -13.31 -7.91 30.83
C ALA A 165 -14.03 -9.18 30.38
N PHE A 166 -13.84 -10.27 31.08
CA PHE A 166 -14.65 -11.45 30.94
C PHE A 166 -14.96 -12.09 32.30
N ALA A 167 -16.05 -12.79 32.36
CA ALA A 167 -16.45 -13.55 33.51
C ALA A 167 -16.71 -15.00 33.08
N GLU A 168 -16.17 -15.95 33.83
CA GLU A 168 -16.34 -17.37 33.62
C GLU A 168 -17.03 -18.02 34.81
N TRP A 169 -18.00 -18.85 34.52
CA TRP A 169 -18.67 -19.69 35.49
C TRP A 169 -18.45 -21.15 35.10
N THR A 170 -17.97 -21.96 36.05
CA THR A 170 -17.68 -23.39 35.87
C THR A 170 -18.40 -24.24 36.89
N GLY A 171 -19.54 -23.77 37.40
CA GLY A 171 -20.32 -24.38 38.47
C GLY A 171 -20.20 -23.63 39.80
N GLY A 172 -21.15 -23.82 40.71
CA GLY A 172 -21.20 -23.14 42.00
C GLY A 172 -21.91 -21.78 41.96
N SER A 173 -21.70 -20.95 42.99
CA SER A 173 -22.43 -19.69 43.18
C SER A 173 -21.69 -18.44 42.70
N GLN A 174 -20.44 -18.56 42.28
CA GLN A 174 -19.58 -17.41 41.96
C GLN A 174 -19.09 -17.44 40.51
N TRP A 175 -18.95 -16.24 39.95
CA TRP A 175 -18.31 -16.00 38.67
C TRP A 175 -16.86 -15.55 38.87
N ASN A 176 -15.94 -16.13 38.13
CA ASN A 176 -14.53 -15.70 38.09
C ASN A 176 -14.37 -14.56 37.11
N TRP A 177 -14.06 -13.38 37.62
CA TRP A 177 -13.83 -12.20 36.81
C TRP A 177 -12.35 -12.07 36.48
N ALA A 178 -12.03 -11.82 35.21
CA ALA A 178 -10.67 -11.62 34.76
C ALA A 178 -10.64 -10.62 33.57
N GLN A 179 -9.44 -10.29 33.16
CA GLN A 179 -9.20 -9.47 31.96
C GLN A 179 -8.29 -10.24 31.04
N ARG A 180 -8.51 -10.09 29.74
CA ARG A 180 -7.60 -10.58 28.70
C ARG A 180 -7.23 -9.46 27.76
N GLU A 181 -6.06 -9.58 27.16
CA GLU A 181 -5.64 -8.65 26.10
C GLU A 181 -6.31 -9.01 24.78
N GLU A 182 -6.84 -7.99 24.10
CA GLU A 182 -7.36 -8.09 22.76
C GLU A 182 -6.63 -7.07 21.87
N LYS A 183 -6.12 -7.54 20.72
CA LYS A 183 -5.52 -6.66 19.72
C LYS A 183 -6.60 -6.12 18.80
N PHE A 184 -6.65 -4.78 18.59
CA PHE A 184 -7.66 -4.14 17.76
C PHE A 184 -7.08 -3.07 16.86
N GLY A 185 -7.80 -2.69 15.80
CA GLY A 185 -7.43 -1.58 14.92
C GLY A 185 -6.21 -1.84 14.04
N SER A 186 -5.83 -3.09 13.82
CA SER A 186 -4.80 -3.44 12.82
C SER A 186 -5.30 -3.17 11.41
N ASP A 187 -4.45 -2.57 10.58
CA ASP A 187 -4.67 -2.40 9.14
C ASP A 187 -3.57 -3.02 8.29
N LYS A 188 -2.73 -3.85 8.90
CA LYS A 188 -1.60 -4.51 8.26
C LYS A 188 -2.02 -5.29 7.01
N GLY A 189 -1.40 -4.92 5.88
CA GLY A 189 -1.68 -5.55 4.59
C GLY A 189 -2.99 -5.15 3.91
N ARG A 190 -3.82 -4.33 4.55
CA ARG A 190 -5.07 -3.80 3.98
C ARG A 190 -4.81 -2.50 3.22
N LEU A 191 -5.71 -2.14 2.31
CA LEU A 191 -5.60 -0.90 1.54
C LEU A 191 -6.09 0.28 2.39
N VAL A 192 -5.24 1.27 2.57
CA VAL A 192 -5.51 2.48 3.36
C VAL A 192 -5.37 3.70 2.45
N PRO A 193 -6.35 4.62 2.40
CA PRO A 193 -6.20 5.86 1.66
C PRO A 193 -5.08 6.70 2.24
N THR A 194 -4.36 7.40 1.35
CA THR A 194 -3.32 8.36 1.72
C THR A 194 -3.90 9.77 1.76
N ASP A 195 -3.14 10.74 2.31
CA ASP A 195 -3.55 12.14 2.29
C ASP A 195 -3.79 12.67 0.86
N ILE A 196 -2.96 12.24 -0.09
CA ILE A 196 -3.17 12.57 -1.52
C ILE A 196 -4.44 11.93 -2.03
N GLY A 197 -4.71 10.67 -1.67
CA GLY A 197 -5.93 9.97 -2.05
C GLY A 197 -7.18 10.69 -1.54
N ASN A 198 -7.19 11.08 -0.27
CA ASN A 198 -8.28 11.83 0.32
C ASN A 198 -8.49 13.18 -0.38
N LEU A 199 -7.42 13.96 -0.56
CA LEU A 199 -7.50 15.26 -1.23
C LEU A 199 -8.05 15.15 -2.66
N VAL A 200 -7.59 14.18 -3.43
CA VAL A 200 -8.07 13.94 -4.80
C VAL A 200 -9.54 13.50 -4.79
N THR A 201 -9.92 12.64 -3.86
CA THR A 201 -11.31 12.18 -3.74
C THR A 201 -12.24 13.34 -3.37
N ASP A 202 -11.89 14.14 -2.36
CA ASP A 202 -12.67 15.29 -1.93
C ASP A 202 -12.85 16.30 -3.08
N TYR A 203 -11.78 16.58 -3.82
CA TYR A 203 -11.83 17.44 -5.01
C TYR A 203 -12.77 16.89 -6.10
N LEU A 204 -12.64 15.60 -6.42
CA LEU A 204 -13.45 14.97 -7.45
C LEU A 204 -14.93 14.90 -7.05
N VAL A 205 -15.23 14.62 -5.79
CA VAL A 205 -16.61 14.61 -5.28
C VAL A 205 -17.22 16.01 -5.35
N ALA A 206 -16.46 17.03 -4.99
CA ALA A 206 -16.94 18.41 -5.00
C ALA A 206 -17.21 18.95 -6.44
N HIS A 207 -16.37 18.59 -7.41
CA HIS A 207 -16.44 19.16 -8.76
C HIS A 207 -17.01 18.22 -9.80
N PHE A 208 -16.98 16.89 -9.60
CA PHE A 208 -17.37 15.86 -10.56
C PHE A 208 -18.29 14.81 -9.96
N GLY A 209 -19.19 15.20 -9.05
CA GLY A 209 -20.04 14.30 -8.28
C GLY A 209 -20.80 13.28 -9.12
N GLY A 210 -21.26 13.65 -10.32
CA GLY A 210 -21.95 12.73 -11.23
C GLY A 210 -21.08 11.56 -11.74
N VAL A 211 -19.76 11.80 -11.90
CA VAL A 211 -18.79 10.75 -12.30
C VAL A 211 -18.34 9.93 -11.08
N MET A 212 -18.40 10.54 -9.90
CA MET A 212 -18.03 9.89 -8.64
C MET A 212 -19.16 9.04 -8.03
N ASP A 213 -20.35 9.08 -8.62
CA ASP A 213 -21.45 8.19 -8.24
C ASP A 213 -21.09 6.73 -8.54
N TYR A 214 -21.24 5.84 -7.56
CA TYR A 214 -20.91 4.42 -7.75
C TYR A 214 -21.67 3.75 -8.90
N SER A 215 -22.92 4.18 -9.16
CA SER A 215 -23.72 3.68 -10.27
C SER A 215 -23.29 4.20 -11.64
N PHE A 216 -22.38 5.19 -11.72
CA PHE A 216 -21.97 5.80 -12.98
C PHE A 216 -21.37 4.77 -13.95
N THR A 217 -20.38 4.00 -13.46
CA THR A 217 -19.71 3.00 -14.30
C THR A 217 -20.68 1.91 -14.75
N ALA A 218 -21.53 1.41 -13.85
CA ALA A 218 -22.53 0.39 -14.18
C ALA A 218 -23.52 0.88 -15.25
N LYS A 219 -23.97 2.15 -15.16
CA LYS A 219 -24.85 2.78 -16.17
C LYS A 219 -24.16 2.93 -17.52
N MET A 220 -22.88 3.36 -17.53
CA MET A 220 -22.13 3.49 -18.77
C MET A 220 -21.89 2.14 -19.44
N GLU A 221 -21.56 1.11 -18.66
CA GLU A 221 -21.40 -0.25 -19.18
C GLU A 221 -22.68 -0.80 -19.79
N ALA A 222 -23.84 -0.59 -19.13
CA ALA A 222 -25.13 -0.97 -19.69
C ALA A 222 -25.44 -0.26 -21.03
N GLN A 223 -25.09 1.03 -21.14
CA GLN A 223 -25.23 1.77 -22.41
C GLN A 223 -24.30 1.22 -23.51
N PHE A 224 -23.08 0.78 -23.15
CA PHE A 224 -22.18 0.15 -24.11
C PHE A 224 -22.68 -1.21 -24.58
N ASP A 225 -23.32 -1.98 -23.68
CA ASP A 225 -23.99 -3.23 -24.06
C ASP A 225 -25.12 -2.97 -25.07
N GLU A 226 -25.91 -1.92 -24.88
CA GLU A 226 -26.95 -1.51 -25.86
C GLU A 226 -26.37 -1.11 -27.24
N VAL A 227 -25.19 -0.44 -27.24
CA VAL A 227 -24.48 -0.14 -28.48
C VAL A 227 -23.98 -1.44 -29.14
N ALA A 228 -23.43 -2.36 -28.36
CA ALA A 228 -22.92 -3.64 -28.88
C ALA A 228 -24.06 -4.49 -29.51
N GLU A 229 -25.25 -4.40 -28.95
CA GLU A 229 -26.45 -5.07 -29.47
C GLU A 229 -27.17 -4.28 -30.61
N GLY A 230 -26.66 -3.12 -31.01
CA GLY A 230 -27.19 -2.29 -32.07
C GLY A 230 -28.47 -1.54 -31.70
N ARG A 231 -28.81 -1.42 -30.42
CA ARG A 231 -30.00 -0.69 -29.94
C ARG A 231 -29.75 0.79 -29.69
N ALA A 232 -28.48 1.20 -29.55
CA ALA A 232 -28.13 2.59 -29.34
C ALA A 232 -26.92 3.02 -30.18
N GLU A 233 -26.86 4.33 -30.48
CA GLU A 233 -25.75 4.94 -31.23
C GLU A 233 -24.72 5.50 -30.24
N TRP A 234 -23.45 5.09 -30.35
CA TRP A 234 -22.38 5.52 -29.43
C TRP A 234 -22.16 7.04 -29.45
N GLN A 235 -22.37 7.70 -30.60
CA GLN A 235 -22.20 9.15 -30.73
C GLN A 235 -23.20 9.91 -29.85
N THR A 236 -24.40 9.42 -29.70
CA THR A 236 -25.43 10.03 -28.85
C THR A 236 -25.03 9.91 -27.38
N ILE A 237 -24.62 8.72 -26.94
CA ILE A 237 -24.20 8.49 -25.57
C ILE A 237 -22.98 9.36 -25.21
N LEU A 238 -22.00 9.40 -26.12
CA LEU A 238 -20.79 10.20 -25.90
C LEU A 238 -21.11 11.71 -25.92
N GLY A 239 -21.96 12.17 -26.81
CA GLY A 239 -22.40 13.56 -26.90
C GLY A 239 -23.14 14.01 -25.62
N ASP A 240 -24.04 13.20 -25.13
CA ASP A 240 -24.77 13.46 -23.87
C ASP A 240 -23.84 13.52 -22.65
N PHE A 241 -22.90 12.61 -22.57
CA PHE A 241 -21.89 12.63 -21.52
C PHE A 241 -21.01 13.87 -21.62
N TYR A 242 -20.46 14.15 -22.80
CA TYR A 242 -19.53 15.26 -23.02
C TYR A 242 -20.16 16.62 -22.74
N SER A 243 -21.42 16.81 -23.16
CA SER A 243 -22.16 18.06 -22.94
C SER A 243 -22.36 18.42 -21.46
N LYS A 244 -22.37 17.42 -20.57
CA LYS A 244 -22.48 17.58 -19.11
C LYS A 244 -21.12 17.65 -18.43
N PHE A 245 -20.15 16.86 -18.90
CA PHE A 245 -18.84 16.71 -18.27
C PHE A 245 -17.88 17.85 -18.61
N HIS A 246 -17.80 18.25 -19.90
CA HIS A 246 -16.83 19.26 -20.34
C HIS A 246 -16.99 20.64 -19.66
N PRO A 247 -18.21 21.16 -19.43
CA PRO A 247 -18.38 22.40 -18.66
C PRO A 247 -17.79 22.33 -17.25
N LEU A 248 -17.90 21.16 -16.57
CA LEU A 248 -17.32 20.97 -15.26
C LEU A 248 -15.78 21.01 -15.29
N VAL A 249 -15.18 20.46 -16.36
CA VAL A 249 -13.72 20.53 -16.57
C VAL A 249 -13.31 21.98 -16.74
N THR A 250 -13.96 22.74 -17.62
CA THR A 250 -13.63 24.17 -17.84
C THR A 250 -13.77 24.98 -16.55
N GLN A 251 -14.86 24.77 -15.81
CA GLN A 251 -15.09 25.45 -14.53
C GLN A 251 -14.00 25.09 -13.50
N SER A 252 -13.54 23.81 -13.49
CA SER A 252 -12.52 23.39 -12.57
C SER A 252 -11.13 23.92 -12.92
N GLU A 253 -10.82 24.15 -14.20
CA GLU A 253 -9.59 24.78 -14.67
C GLU A 253 -9.53 26.27 -14.32
N GLU A 254 -10.67 26.95 -14.33
CA GLU A 254 -10.80 28.36 -13.95
C GLU A 254 -10.86 28.57 -12.44
N SER A 255 -11.16 27.52 -11.67
CA SER A 255 -11.23 27.60 -10.21
C SER A 255 -9.83 27.78 -9.61
N GLU A 256 -9.74 28.49 -8.49
CA GLU A 256 -8.48 28.62 -7.74
C GLU A 256 -7.93 27.24 -7.39
N ARG A 257 -6.59 27.10 -7.49
CA ARG A 257 -5.90 25.86 -7.08
C ARG A 257 -6.32 25.50 -5.66
N VAL A 258 -6.92 24.34 -5.50
CA VAL A 258 -7.30 23.81 -4.17
C VAL A 258 -6.03 23.72 -3.32
N ARG A 259 -5.84 24.68 -2.44
CA ARG A 259 -4.84 24.62 -1.38
C ARG A 259 -5.54 23.99 -0.19
N SER A 260 -5.36 22.71 0.01
CA SER A 260 -5.81 22.03 1.24
C SER A 260 -4.96 22.54 2.41
N ILE A 261 -5.26 23.73 2.91
CA ILE A 261 -4.63 24.32 4.09
C ILE A 261 -5.59 24.13 5.26
N ARG A 262 -5.19 23.31 6.21
CA ARG A 262 -5.91 23.14 7.48
C ARG A 262 -5.23 23.99 8.54
N VAL A 263 -5.91 25.05 8.99
CA VAL A 263 -5.43 25.87 10.10
C VAL A 263 -5.57 25.08 11.39
N LEU A 264 -4.47 24.92 12.12
CA LEU A 264 -4.40 24.20 13.39
C LEU A 264 -4.54 25.15 14.59
N GLY A 265 -4.08 26.39 14.44
CA GLY A 265 -4.10 27.41 15.48
C GLY A 265 -2.96 28.40 15.35
N THR A 266 -2.55 28.98 16.48
CA THR A 266 -1.50 30.02 16.57
C THR A 266 -0.34 29.51 17.40
N HIS A 267 0.89 29.77 16.96
CA HIS A 267 2.11 29.45 17.72
C HIS A 267 2.22 30.35 18.96
N PRO A 268 2.33 29.76 20.17
CA PRO A 268 2.19 30.55 21.42
C PRO A 268 3.27 31.62 21.61
N GLU A 269 4.49 31.40 21.15
CA GLU A 269 5.60 32.33 21.33
C GLU A 269 5.68 33.39 20.23
N SER A 270 5.39 33.04 18.99
CA SER A 270 5.59 33.95 17.83
C SER A 270 4.31 34.63 17.37
N GLY A 271 3.12 34.19 17.85
CA GLY A 271 1.83 34.69 17.38
C GLY A 271 1.50 34.32 15.91
N ARG A 272 2.37 33.57 15.24
CA ARG A 272 2.20 33.19 13.81
C ARG A 272 1.24 32.02 13.68
N GLN A 273 0.50 31.98 12.57
CA GLN A 273 -0.42 30.89 12.27
C GLN A 273 0.33 29.58 12.05
N VAL A 274 -0.20 28.50 12.62
CA VAL A 274 0.22 27.13 12.38
C VAL A 274 -0.83 26.42 11.53
N SER A 275 -0.43 25.87 10.41
CA SER A 275 -1.30 25.13 9.50
C SER A 275 -0.65 23.85 9.02
N ALA A 276 -1.46 22.89 8.59
CA ALA A 276 -1.04 21.68 7.95
C ALA A 276 -1.51 21.70 6.49
N ARG A 277 -0.66 21.30 5.56
CA ARG A 277 -0.98 21.23 4.12
C ARG A 277 -0.21 20.14 3.40
N LEU A 278 -0.69 19.76 2.23
CA LEU A 278 0.07 18.91 1.32
C LEU A 278 1.04 19.76 0.51
N ALA A 279 2.33 19.45 0.60
CA ALA A 279 3.39 20.07 -0.19
C ALA A 279 3.91 19.09 -1.26
N ARG A 280 4.82 19.58 -2.14
CA ARG A 280 5.38 18.78 -3.25
C ARG A 280 5.98 17.42 -2.83
N PHE A 281 6.49 17.32 -1.62
CA PHE A 281 7.19 16.13 -1.12
C PHE A 281 6.42 15.38 -0.01
N GLY A 282 5.15 15.71 0.20
CA GLY A 282 4.29 15.11 1.22
C GLY A 282 3.63 16.13 2.14
N PRO A 283 2.88 15.65 3.16
CA PRO A 283 2.23 16.53 4.11
C PRO A 283 3.24 17.27 5.00
N VAL A 284 2.97 18.54 5.27
CA VAL A 284 3.84 19.41 6.07
C VAL A 284 3.03 20.24 7.07
N VAL A 285 3.64 20.54 8.21
CA VAL A 285 3.26 21.62 9.09
C VAL A 285 3.95 22.89 8.59
N MET A 286 3.23 23.99 8.52
CA MET A 286 3.71 25.30 8.15
C MET A 286 3.50 26.28 9.31
N LEU A 287 4.53 27.02 9.66
CA LEU A 287 4.49 28.12 10.61
C LEU A 287 4.64 29.45 9.86
N GLY A 288 3.61 30.28 9.91
CA GLY A 288 3.53 31.53 9.13
C GLY A 288 3.01 31.29 7.72
N GLY A 289 3.12 32.31 6.84
CA GLY A 289 2.72 32.19 5.42
C GLY A 289 1.20 32.20 5.20
N GLY A 290 0.41 32.86 6.05
CA GLY A 290 -0.98 33.24 5.75
C GLY A 290 -1.03 34.26 4.62
N ASP A 291 -2.04 34.17 3.75
CA ASP A 291 -2.37 35.14 2.68
C ASP A 291 -1.25 35.52 1.68
N GLY A 292 -0.36 34.55 1.36
CA GLY A 292 0.53 34.72 0.19
C GLY A 292 1.98 35.04 0.49
N ASP A 293 2.38 35.33 1.72
CA ASP A 293 3.77 35.58 2.08
C ASP A 293 4.45 34.30 2.61
N GLU A 294 4.84 33.42 1.67
CA GLU A 294 5.52 32.17 2.00
C GLU A 294 7.04 32.35 2.22
N ALA A 295 7.60 33.55 2.01
CA ALA A 295 9.04 33.77 2.02
C ALA A 295 9.68 33.49 3.39
N ASP A 296 8.96 33.72 4.47
CA ASP A 296 9.39 33.51 5.86
C ASP A 296 8.74 32.29 6.55
N ALA A 297 8.06 31.45 5.80
CA ALA A 297 7.38 30.29 6.37
C ALA A 297 8.36 29.15 6.69
N LYS A 298 8.26 28.60 7.90
CA LYS A 298 8.97 27.37 8.28
C LYS A 298 8.12 26.16 7.93
N PHE A 299 8.70 25.19 7.22
CA PHE A 299 8.05 23.95 6.85
C PHE A 299 8.70 22.76 7.55
N VAL A 300 7.90 21.87 8.11
CA VAL A 300 8.36 20.60 8.71
C VAL A 300 7.47 19.48 8.20
N GLY A 301 8.05 18.40 7.71
CA GLY A 301 7.30 17.23 7.24
C GLY A 301 6.51 16.58 8.38
N ILE A 302 5.31 16.11 8.06
CA ILE A 302 4.47 15.32 8.97
C ILE A 302 4.86 13.84 8.78
N PRO A 303 5.53 13.21 9.78
CA PRO A 303 5.92 11.82 9.70
C PRO A 303 4.79 10.90 10.15
N GLU A 304 4.81 9.65 9.73
CA GLU A 304 3.97 8.62 10.34
C GLU A 304 4.26 8.49 11.86
N PRO A 305 3.23 8.26 12.70
CA PRO A 305 1.85 7.90 12.37
C PRO A 305 0.89 9.09 12.19
N PHE A 306 1.38 10.32 12.19
CA PHE A 306 0.55 11.51 11.98
C PHE A 306 0.08 11.59 10.53
N THR A 307 -1.14 12.06 10.34
CA THR A 307 -1.73 12.32 9.02
C THR A 307 -2.26 13.75 8.95
N LEU A 308 -2.42 14.28 7.75
CA LEU A 308 -2.83 15.67 7.53
C LEU A 308 -4.18 16.00 8.19
N ASP A 309 -5.11 15.03 8.21
CA ASP A 309 -6.45 15.16 8.78
C ASP A 309 -6.49 15.05 10.31
N LYS A 310 -5.53 14.34 10.92
CA LYS A 310 -5.55 14.02 12.36
C LYS A 310 -4.56 14.81 13.20
N ILE A 311 -3.52 15.38 12.58
CA ILE A 311 -2.52 16.15 13.33
C ILE A 311 -3.17 17.29 14.11
N THR A 312 -2.81 17.43 15.38
CA THR A 312 -3.32 18.50 16.27
C THR A 312 -2.32 19.63 16.39
N LEU A 313 -2.75 20.77 16.96
CA LEU A 313 -1.84 21.88 17.23
C LEU A 313 -0.68 21.49 18.16
N PRO A 314 -0.88 20.77 19.28
CA PRO A 314 0.22 20.28 20.11
C PRO A 314 1.25 19.46 19.34
N ASP A 315 0.80 18.50 18.51
CA ASP A 315 1.68 17.67 17.69
C ASP A 315 2.50 18.52 16.71
N ALA A 316 1.84 19.48 16.07
CA ALA A 316 2.47 20.40 15.12
C ALA A 316 3.52 21.27 15.78
N LEU A 317 3.27 21.76 17.00
CA LEU A 317 4.22 22.56 17.78
C LEU A 317 5.45 21.72 18.16
N GLU A 318 5.27 20.45 18.51
CA GLU A 318 6.39 19.53 18.74
C GLU A 318 7.24 19.31 17.49
N LEU A 319 6.60 19.06 16.34
CA LEU A 319 7.30 18.91 15.07
C LEU A 319 8.06 20.19 14.67
N LEU A 320 7.50 21.36 14.96
CA LEU A 320 8.13 22.67 14.67
C LEU A 320 9.41 22.93 15.49
N ARG A 321 9.68 22.17 16.55
CA ARG A 321 10.96 22.20 17.28
C ARG A 321 12.13 21.60 16.47
N LEU A 322 11.82 20.83 15.43
CA LEU A 322 12.84 20.20 14.59
C LEU A 322 13.44 21.21 13.57
N PRO A 323 14.76 21.05 13.24
CA PRO A 323 15.71 20.12 13.81
C PRO A 323 16.09 20.47 15.25
N ARG A 324 16.08 19.48 16.15
CA ARG A 324 16.36 19.66 17.58
C ARG A 324 17.84 19.36 17.86
N VAL A 325 18.52 20.26 18.57
CA VAL A 325 19.85 19.96 19.12
C VAL A 325 19.65 19.14 20.38
N VAL A 326 20.12 17.89 20.38
CA VAL A 326 19.96 16.92 21.47
C VAL A 326 21.10 16.97 22.46
N GLY A 327 22.27 17.46 22.03
CA GLY A 327 23.49 17.55 22.84
C GLY A 327 24.70 17.84 21.98
N THR A 328 25.90 17.55 22.50
CA THR A 328 27.17 17.74 21.81
C THR A 328 28.03 16.48 21.92
N TYR A 329 28.71 16.14 20.85
CA TYR A 329 29.69 15.07 20.82
C TYR A 329 30.99 15.57 20.17
N GLU A 330 32.12 15.41 20.87
CA GLU A 330 33.45 15.93 20.43
C GLU A 330 33.42 17.40 20.01
N GLY A 331 32.71 18.24 20.80
CA GLY A 331 32.60 19.67 20.55
C GLY A 331 31.70 20.09 19.39
N LYS A 332 30.99 19.15 18.73
CA LYS A 332 30.05 19.42 17.63
C LYS A 332 28.63 19.06 18.04
N PRO A 333 27.61 19.83 17.59
CA PRO A 333 26.23 19.59 17.95
C PRO A 333 25.67 18.32 17.29
N LEU A 334 24.89 17.57 18.07
CA LEU A 334 24.05 16.46 17.63
C LEU A 334 22.66 17.01 17.27
N ARG A 335 22.21 16.84 16.06
CA ARG A 335 20.91 17.32 15.59
C ARG A 335 20.00 16.17 15.18
N ALA A 336 18.85 16.04 15.84
CA ALA A 336 17.84 15.06 15.48
C ALA A 336 16.80 15.68 14.54
N ASN A 337 16.42 14.95 13.48
CA ASN A 337 15.42 15.39 12.51
C ASN A 337 14.80 14.21 11.75
N PHE A 338 13.70 14.45 11.05
CA PHE A 338 13.16 13.55 10.03
C PHE A 338 13.75 13.90 8.66
N GLY A 339 14.18 12.92 7.93
CA GLY A 339 14.72 13.08 6.58
C GLY A 339 14.02 12.20 5.56
N ARG A 340 14.41 12.33 4.28
CA ARG A 340 13.86 11.54 3.17
C ARG A 340 13.95 10.02 3.38
N PHE A 341 14.94 9.56 4.14
CA PHE A 341 15.19 8.15 4.40
C PHE A 341 14.78 7.71 5.81
N GLY A 342 13.97 8.52 6.48
CA GLY A 342 13.51 8.29 7.85
C GLY A 342 14.16 9.20 8.89
N PRO A 343 13.89 8.93 10.18
CA PRO A 343 14.45 9.71 11.30
C PRO A 343 15.95 9.49 11.45
N TYR A 344 16.68 10.54 11.81
CA TYR A 344 18.15 10.49 11.95
C TYR A 344 18.69 11.45 12.99
N VAL A 345 19.87 11.13 13.50
CA VAL A 345 20.78 12.06 14.18
C VAL A 345 21.91 12.44 13.22
N GLN A 346 22.13 13.73 13.08
CA GLN A 346 23.26 14.29 12.34
C GLN A 346 24.34 14.74 13.32
N TRP A 347 25.57 14.28 13.08
CA TRP A 347 26.80 14.77 13.70
C TRP A 347 27.81 15.08 12.61
N ASP A 348 28.18 16.33 12.48
CA ASP A 348 29.03 16.81 11.37
C ASP A 348 28.48 16.36 10.01
N LYS A 349 29.24 15.51 9.30
CA LYS A 349 28.83 14.91 8.01
C LYS A 349 28.22 13.53 8.14
N THR A 350 28.12 12.99 9.35
CA THR A 350 27.63 11.65 9.63
C THR A 350 26.13 11.71 9.94
N PHE A 351 25.37 10.82 9.30
CA PHE A 351 23.93 10.63 9.53
C PHE A 351 23.71 9.22 10.09
N ALA A 352 23.26 9.12 11.32
CA ALA A 352 22.89 7.86 11.97
C ALA A 352 21.36 7.74 12.02
N SER A 353 20.80 6.64 11.51
CA SER A 353 19.35 6.41 11.53
C SER A 353 18.88 6.15 12.96
N ILE A 354 17.76 6.75 13.31
CA ILE A 354 17.04 6.47 14.55
C ILE A 354 16.05 5.33 14.26
N THR A 355 16.02 4.32 15.13
CA THR A 355 15.10 3.18 15.02
C THR A 355 14.11 3.16 16.19
N ALA A 356 12.92 2.63 15.94
CA ALA A 356 11.93 2.47 17.01
C ALA A 356 12.51 1.67 18.21
N PRO A 357 12.13 2.04 19.44
CA PRO A 357 11.06 2.98 19.83
C PRO A 357 11.48 4.46 19.87
N MET A 358 12.73 4.81 19.60
CA MET A 358 13.22 6.19 19.61
C MET A 358 12.68 6.99 18.42
N THR A 359 12.49 8.29 18.63
CA THR A 359 12.11 9.26 17.61
C THR A 359 13.01 10.50 17.69
N PRO A 360 13.07 11.36 16.67
CA PRO A 360 13.80 12.63 16.76
C PRO A 360 13.33 13.54 17.90
N LEU A 361 12.10 13.37 18.36
CA LEU A 361 11.51 14.13 19.46
C LEU A 361 11.90 13.57 20.84
N SER A 362 12.09 12.25 20.95
CA SER A 362 12.36 11.57 22.22
C SER A 362 13.82 11.22 22.46
N VAL A 363 14.65 11.09 21.39
CA VAL A 363 16.06 10.67 21.52
C VAL A 363 16.84 11.56 22.49
N THR A 364 17.54 10.94 23.40
CA THR A 364 18.41 11.59 24.38
C THR A 364 19.82 11.82 23.83
N GLU A 365 20.64 12.63 24.50
CA GLU A 365 22.04 12.88 24.12
C GLU A 365 22.87 11.57 24.15
N ALA A 366 22.72 10.75 25.19
CA ALA A 366 23.43 9.50 25.31
C ALA A 366 23.10 8.52 24.15
N GLU A 367 21.82 8.33 23.85
CA GLU A 367 21.36 7.50 22.72
C GLU A 367 21.84 8.06 21.36
N ALA A 368 21.83 9.38 21.20
CA ALA A 368 22.32 10.01 19.98
C ALA A 368 23.82 9.79 19.76
N ILE A 369 24.63 9.87 20.84
CA ILE A 369 26.07 9.56 20.82
C ILE A 369 26.27 8.08 20.43
N GLU A 370 25.53 7.17 21.06
CA GLU A 370 25.63 5.74 20.77
C GLU A 370 25.33 5.42 19.32
N LEU A 371 24.25 6.00 18.77
CA LEU A 371 23.88 5.84 17.36
C LEU A 371 24.97 6.35 16.40
N VAL A 372 25.58 7.50 16.71
CA VAL A 372 26.66 8.06 15.91
C VAL A 372 27.91 7.21 15.99
N GLN A 373 28.31 6.76 17.19
CA GLN A 373 29.46 5.87 17.40
C GLN A 373 29.27 4.55 16.67
N ALA A 374 28.10 3.93 16.79
CA ALA A 374 27.79 2.69 16.08
C ALA A 374 27.87 2.88 14.55
N LYS A 375 27.43 4.03 14.05
CA LYS A 375 27.52 4.36 12.62
C LYS A 375 28.96 4.52 12.15
N ILE A 376 29.80 5.19 12.93
CA ILE A 376 31.23 5.37 12.66
C ILE A 376 31.94 4.01 12.69
N ALA A 377 31.72 3.20 13.73
CA ALA A 377 32.28 1.87 13.86
C ALA A 377 31.86 0.95 12.69
N SER A 378 30.58 0.99 12.30
CA SER A 378 30.09 0.23 11.15
C SER A 378 30.73 0.69 9.83
N ALA A 379 30.95 1.98 9.67
CA ALA A 379 31.63 2.51 8.49
C ALA A 379 33.11 2.09 8.45
N ALA A 380 33.80 2.11 9.60
CA ALA A 380 35.18 1.63 9.73
C ALA A 380 35.29 0.13 9.46
N ALA A 381 34.35 -0.68 10.00
CA ALA A 381 34.31 -2.13 9.77
C ALA A 381 33.98 -2.52 8.33
N ALA A 382 33.39 -1.62 7.56
CA ALA A 382 33.12 -1.84 6.14
C ALA A 382 34.37 -1.66 5.26
N VAL A 383 35.44 -1.02 5.77
CA VAL A 383 36.70 -0.85 5.03
C VAL A 383 37.48 -2.15 5.12
N ILE A 384 37.71 -2.78 3.98
CA ILE A 384 38.52 -4.01 3.86
C ILE A 384 40.00 -3.61 3.79
N LYS A 385 40.33 -2.61 2.96
CA LYS A 385 41.72 -2.15 2.76
C LYS A 385 41.70 -0.73 2.19
N THR A 386 42.65 0.10 2.63
CA THR A 386 42.87 1.43 2.06
C THR A 386 44.16 1.44 1.22
N PHE A 387 44.07 2.03 0.03
CA PHE A 387 45.18 2.18 -0.88
C PHE A 387 45.57 3.65 -0.97
N SER A 388 46.83 3.96 -0.73
CA SER A 388 47.40 5.29 -0.97
C SER A 388 47.86 5.36 -2.42
N THR A 389 47.22 6.17 -3.22
CA THR A 389 47.56 6.35 -4.62
C THR A 389 48.01 7.82 -4.92
N PRO A 390 48.71 8.08 -6.02
CA PRO A 390 49.05 9.46 -6.42
C PRO A 390 47.82 10.34 -6.64
N GLN A 391 46.63 9.72 -6.85
CA GLN A 391 45.35 10.40 -7.07
C GLN A 391 44.52 10.55 -5.77
N GLY A 392 45.10 10.20 -4.62
CA GLY A 392 44.47 10.26 -3.31
C GLY A 392 44.23 8.86 -2.70
N GLU A 393 43.62 8.85 -1.52
CA GLU A 393 43.25 7.62 -0.85
C GLU A 393 42.02 6.97 -1.49
N VAL A 394 42.07 5.66 -1.61
CA VAL A 394 41.00 4.82 -2.19
C VAL A 394 40.69 3.69 -1.22
N ASP A 395 39.44 3.65 -0.75
CA ASP A 395 38.99 2.62 0.16
C ASP A 395 38.32 1.46 -0.58
N LEU A 396 38.75 0.24 -0.30
CA LEU A 396 38.04 -0.97 -0.66
C LEU A 396 37.01 -1.26 0.40
N LEU A 397 35.74 -1.18 0.03
CA LEU A 397 34.61 -1.29 0.94
C LEU A 397 33.75 -2.53 0.66
N LYS A 398 33.20 -3.13 1.71
CA LYS A 398 32.21 -4.19 1.64
C LYS A 398 30.81 -3.57 1.44
N GLY A 399 30.25 -3.69 0.23
CA GLY A 399 28.93 -3.17 -0.11
C GLY A 399 27.82 -4.23 -0.14
N ARG A 400 26.55 -3.79 -0.16
CA ARG A 400 25.35 -4.66 -0.25
C ARG A 400 25.34 -5.57 -1.48
N PHE A 401 25.94 -5.08 -2.59
CA PHE A 401 25.97 -5.78 -3.88
C PHE A 401 27.37 -6.36 -4.20
N GLY A 402 28.23 -6.49 -3.19
CA GLY A 402 29.61 -6.94 -3.28
C GLY A 402 30.61 -5.81 -3.01
N PRO A 403 31.91 -6.16 -2.94
CA PRO A 403 33.00 -5.20 -2.69
C PRO A 403 33.12 -4.18 -3.83
N TYR A 404 33.49 -2.96 -3.48
CA TYR A 404 33.69 -1.85 -4.40
C TYR A 404 34.78 -0.89 -3.89
N LEU A 405 35.38 -0.14 -4.80
CA LEU A 405 36.37 0.89 -4.46
C LEU A 405 35.67 2.24 -4.34
N LYS A 406 35.95 2.97 -3.26
CA LYS A 406 35.47 4.35 -3.06
C LYS A 406 36.64 5.29 -3.26
N TRP A 407 36.53 6.13 -4.29
CA TRP A 407 37.50 7.16 -4.61
C TRP A 407 36.85 8.55 -4.57
N GLY A 408 37.14 9.29 -3.53
CA GLY A 408 36.49 10.55 -3.26
C GLY A 408 34.96 10.44 -3.14
N LYS A 409 34.21 10.96 -4.13
CA LYS A 409 32.74 10.87 -4.22
C LYS A 409 32.26 9.74 -5.14
N GLU A 410 33.15 9.08 -5.85
CA GLU A 410 32.82 8.06 -6.86
C GLU A 410 32.93 6.65 -6.28
N ASN A 411 32.07 5.75 -6.77
CA ASN A 411 32.10 4.33 -6.46
C ASN A 411 32.49 3.57 -7.72
N VAL A 412 33.68 2.92 -7.67
CA VAL A 412 34.22 2.16 -8.79
C VAL A 412 33.95 0.68 -8.56
N LYS A 413 33.31 0.03 -9.53
CA LYS A 413 32.98 -1.40 -9.47
C LYS A 413 34.23 -2.23 -9.72
N ILE A 414 34.39 -3.30 -8.94
CA ILE A 414 35.41 -4.33 -9.15
C ILE A 414 34.86 -5.33 -10.17
N PRO A 415 35.60 -5.71 -11.21
CA PRO A 415 35.19 -6.71 -12.20
C PRO A 415 34.85 -8.06 -11.52
N ARG A 416 33.90 -8.77 -12.07
CA ARG A 416 33.55 -10.12 -11.59
C ARG A 416 34.70 -11.08 -11.80
N GLY A 417 35.05 -11.84 -10.77
CA GLY A 417 36.15 -12.81 -10.81
C GLY A 417 37.48 -12.31 -10.24
N THR A 418 37.55 -11.01 -9.82
CA THR A 418 38.71 -10.48 -9.11
C THR A 418 38.51 -10.67 -7.61
N GLU A 419 39.45 -11.28 -6.92
CA GLU A 419 39.45 -11.37 -5.46
C GLU A 419 39.77 -9.97 -4.88
N PRO A 420 38.86 -9.37 -4.11
CA PRO A 420 39.04 -7.98 -3.65
C PRO A 420 40.27 -7.79 -2.75
N GLU A 421 40.62 -8.81 -1.96
CA GLU A 421 41.73 -8.76 -1.02
C GLU A 421 43.11 -8.86 -1.72
N SER A 422 43.15 -9.41 -2.93
CA SER A 422 44.39 -9.56 -3.72
C SER A 422 44.74 -8.30 -4.54
N LEU A 423 43.85 -7.28 -4.57
CA LEU A 423 44.08 -6.06 -5.32
C LEU A 423 45.35 -5.33 -4.86
N THR A 424 46.19 -4.94 -5.81
CA THR A 424 47.36 -4.08 -5.61
C THR A 424 47.02 -2.61 -5.85
N ALA A 425 47.91 -1.70 -5.46
CA ALA A 425 47.71 -0.26 -5.71
C ALA A 425 47.69 0.05 -7.23
N ASP A 426 48.44 -0.68 -8.02
CA ASP A 426 48.48 -0.51 -9.48
C ASP A 426 47.17 -0.97 -10.14
N ASP A 427 46.58 -2.10 -9.67
CA ASP A 427 45.26 -2.56 -10.13
C ASP A 427 44.18 -1.54 -9.81
N VAL A 428 44.23 -0.92 -8.62
CA VAL A 428 43.28 0.12 -8.21
C VAL A 428 43.42 1.35 -9.08
N LEU A 429 44.64 1.78 -9.42
CA LEU A 429 44.89 2.89 -10.34
C LEU A 429 44.36 2.61 -11.74
N ASP A 430 44.54 1.39 -12.23
CA ASP A 430 44.03 0.97 -13.54
C ASP A 430 42.49 0.97 -13.57
N LEU A 431 41.86 0.48 -12.50
CA LEU A 431 40.39 0.50 -12.35
C LEU A 431 39.82 1.92 -12.27
N ILE A 432 40.50 2.84 -11.56
CA ILE A 432 40.09 4.23 -11.47
C ILE A 432 40.27 4.94 -12.83
N SER A 433 41.40 4.68 -13.53
CA SER A 433 41.66 5.31 -14.83
C SER A 433 40.65 4.90 -15.90
N LYS A 434 40.11 3.65 -15.81
CA LYS A 434 39.07 3.13 -16.69
C LYS A 434 37.66 3.53 -16.27
N HIS A 435 37.51 4.10 -15.08
CA HIS A 435 36.21 4.52 -14.57
C HIS A 435 35.75 5.80 -15.28
N GLN A 436 34.64 5.70 -16.01
CA GLN A 436 33.94 6.89 -16.52
C GLN A 436 33.14 7.51 -15.36
N PRO A 437 33.43 8.78 -14.98
CA PRO A 437 32.67 9.42 -13.91
C PRO A 437 31.18 9.42 -14.25
N SER A 438 30.36 9.00 -13.30
CA SER A 438 28.91 9.06 -13.44
C SER A 438 28.50 10.53 -13.57
N THR A 439 28.26 10.99 -14.80
CA THR A 439 27.63 12.29 -15.03
C THR A 439 26.31 12.25 -14.29
N GLY A 440 26.22 13.03 -13.20
CA GLY A 440 25.10 13.04 -12.27
C GLY A 440 23.79 13.06 -13.01
N ALA A 441 22.94 12.12 -12.69
CA ALA A 441 21.59 12.02 -13.23
C ALA A 441 20.78 13.27 -12.90
N LYS A 442 20.89 14.27 -13.75
CA LYS A 442 19.90 15.34 -13.88
C LYS A 442 18.62 14.69 -14.43
N GLY A 443 17.56 14.91 -13.72
CA GLY A 443 16.17 14.64 -13.97
C GLY A 443 15.80 13.87 -15.25
N ARG A 444 15.05 12.80 -15.10
CA ARG A 444 14.30 12.14 -16.17
C ARG A 444 13.39 13.16 -16.89
N GLY A 445 13.95 13.83 -17.88
CA GLY A 445 13.20 14.58 -18.87
C GLY A 445 12.71 13.60 -19.95
N LYS A 446 11.47 13.73 -20.31
CA LYS A 446 10.76 13.02 -21.37
C LYS A 446 11.59 13.03 -22.66
N SER A 447 11.99 11.86 -23.16
CA SER A 447 12.46 11.71 -24.53
C SER A 447 11.24 11.67 -25.46
N ALA A 448 10.96 12.78 -26.13
CA ALA A 448 10.13 12.81 -27.31
C ALA A 448 10.91 12.16 -28.47
N ALA A 449 10.39 11.07 -28.99
CA ALA A 449 10.91 10.45 -30.19
C ALA A 449 10.68 11.39 -31.38
N LYS A 450 11.75 11.97 -31.90
CA LYS A 450 11.77 12.62 -33.21
C LYS A 450 11.98 11.53 -34.27
N SER A 451 10.93 11.26 -35.04
CA SER A 451 11.04 10.58 -36.32
C SER A 451 11.69 11.51 -37.32
N ALA A 452 12.92 11.24 -37.71
CA ALA A 452 13.57 11.93 -38.84
C ALA A 452 13.32 11.10 -40.10
N GLY A 453 12.49 11.65 -40.98
CA GLY A 453 12.32 11.17 -42.34
C GLY A 453 13.63 11.40 -43.13
N LYS A 454 14.05 10.34 -43.82
CA LYS A 454 15.03 10.45 -44.93
C LYS A 454 14.31 10.26 -46.24
N THR A 455 14.09 11.37 -46.93
CA THR A 455 13.80 11.41 -48.38
C THR A 455 15.08 11.11 -49.14
N ALA A 456 15.03 10.11 -50.00
CA ALA A 456 15.87 10.05 -51.19
C ALA A 456 15.11 9.29 -52.27
N GLY A 457 14.78 10.03 -53.32
CA GLY A 457 14.08 9.51 -54.47
C GLY A 457 14.97 8.70 -55.40
N LYS A 458 14.30 7.89 -56.20
CA LYS A 458 14.62 7.71 -57.64
C LYS A 458 13.52 6.97 -58.37
N THR A 459 13.01 7.66 -59.32
CA THR A 459 12.28 7.39 -60.56
C THR A 459 12.45 6.01 -61.22
N LYS A 460 11.32 5.68 -61.93
CA LYS A 460 11.05 4.89 -63.16
C LYS A 460 10.48 3.50 -62.88
N GLY A 461 9.30 3.27 -63.41
CA GLY A 461 8.87 2.84 -64.69
C GLY A 461 7.60 2.05 -64.66
N ARG A 462 6.53 2.59 -65.18
CA ARG A 462 5.54 2.08 -66.11
C ARG A 462 5.30 0.56 -66.20
N ALA A 463 4.10 0.09 -65.97
CA ALA A 463 3.28 -0.60 -66.92
C ALA A 463 1.90 -0.92 -66.34
N ALA A 464 0.90 -0.61 -67.10
CA ALA A 464 -0.53 -0.92 -66.92
C ALA A 464 -0.81 -2.39 -67.27
N SER A 465 -1.76 -3.01 -66.60
CA SER A 465 -2.59 -4.05 -67.17
C SER A 465 -3.88 -4.20 -66.42
N THR A 466 -4.94 -3.92 -67.12
CA THR A 466 -6.37 -4.15 -66.93
C THR A 466 -6.75 -5.64 -66.91
N ARG A 467 -7.80 -5.97 -66.13
CA ARG A 467 -8.93 -6.88 -66.36
C ARG A 467 -9.27 -7.62 -65.07
N SER A 468 -10.44 -7.37 -64.51
CA SER A 468 -11.84 -7.72 -64.90
C SER A 468 -12.24 -9.16 -64.49
N LYS A 469 -13.29 -9.20 -63.66
CA LYS A 469 -14.34 -10.22 -63.50
C LYS A 469 -13.98 -11.61 -62.95
N LYS A 470 -14.45 -11.94 -61.77
CA LYS A 470 -15.74 -12.58 -61.48
C LYS A 470 -16.09 -12.42 -60.01
#